data_3191445ea3635aa1c84c9180438619e7
#
_entry.id   3191445ea3635aa1c84c9180438619e7
#
_cell.length_a   1.000
_cell.length_b   1.000
_cell.length_c   1.000
_cell.angle_alpha   90.00
_cell.angle_beta   90.00
_cell.angle_gamma   90.00
#
_symmetry.space_group_name_H-M   'P 1'
#
loop_
_entity.id
_entity.type
_entity.pdbx_description
1 polymer ?
#
loop_
_entity_poly.entity_id
_entity_poly.type
_entity_poly.pdbx_seq_one_letter_code
_entity_poly.pdbx_strand_id
1 'polypeptide(L)'
;MKSFEPCLENFRLGGEFYRLFEHIPKIMFFAKDRKRRLFMGNQRFLEHCGFTSVDELVGKSDIEMFPKYMEDKFARDDKTILRSGKPLLNLVELFPSRDRLPEWYITNKYPIFNKAGSVAAICGLIQPYQLSFDDPDDPISKVVDLIKGSFDRTINIPELSQHAGLSQRQLERLFKKRFSISPREYILRLRVLIAADKLKYTNKIITEIALECGFYDHSSFTRQFKRHMGTLPLKFRKSEGRLVGYGVIQVGRTYGIAVFQ
;
A
#
# COMPACT_ATOMS: atom_id res chain seq x y z
N MET A 1 4.37 -19.03 30.12
CA MET A 1 3.14 -18.34 29.64
C MET A 1 1.98 -19.28 29.91
N LYS A 2 1.01 -18.88 30.74
CA LYS A 2 -0.22 -19.69 30.92
C LYS A 2 -1.00 -19.63 29.60
N SER A 3 -1.34 -20.77 29.06
CA SER A 3 -2.14 -20.88 27.83
C SER A 3 -3.55 -20.34 28.08
N PHE A 4 -4.03 -19.42 27.24
CA PHE A 4 -5.41 -18.93 27.24
C PHE A 4 -6.35 -19.85 26.43
N GLU A 5 -5.81 -20.90 25.81
CA GLU A 5 -6.56 -21.83 24.95
C GLU A 5 -7.84 -22.41 25.60
N PRO A 6 -7.83 -22.85 26.89
CA PRO A 6 -9.03 -23.38 27.49
C PRO A 6 -10.18 -22.39 27.64
N CYS A 7 -9.85 -21.10 27.74
CA CYS A 7 -10.89 -20.05 27.82
C CYS A 7 -11.54 -19.80 26.46
N LEU A 8 -10.75 -19.88 25.36
CA LEU A 8 -11.23 -19.58 24.00
C LEU A 8 -12.16 -20.65 23.44
N GLU A 9 -12.04 -21.91 23.89
CA GLU A 9 -12.90 -23.02 23.45
C GLU A 9 -14.38 -22.79 23.81
N ASN A 10 -14.65 -22.06 24.91
CA ASN A 10 -15.98 -21.75 25.40
C ASN A 10 -16.58 -20.45 24.84
N PHE A 11 -15.80 -19.67 24.07
CA PHE A 11 -16.28 -18.44 23.46
C PHE A 11 -16.54 -18.64 21.96
N ARG A 12 -17.74 -18.32 21.54
CA ARG A 12 -18.08 -18.17 20.14
C ARG A 12 -17.58 -16.80 19.70
N LEU A 13 -16.32 -16.70 19.26
CA LEU A 13 -15.80 -15.48 18.63
C LEU A 13 -16.50 -15.31 17.27
N GLY A 14 -17.72 -14.79 17.32
CA GLY A 14 -18.55 -14.50 16.16
C GLY A 14 -18.23 -13.13 15.54
N GLY A 15 -19.13 -12.64 14.71
CA GLY A 15 -19.01 -11.35 14.02
C GLY A 15 -18.73 -10.14 14.92
N GLU A 16 -19.03 -10.23 16.22
CA GLU A 16 -18.77 -9.14 17.17
C GLU A 16 -17.28 -8.87 17.40
N PHE A 17 -16.43 -9.91 17.34
CA PHE A 17 -15.00 -9.73 17.60
C PHE A 17 -14.34 -8.84 16.56
N TYR A 18 -14.69 -8.97 15.27
CA TYR A 18 -14.07 -8.15 14.26
C TYR A 18 -14.59 -6.70 14.26
N ARG A 19 -15.77 -6.43 14.85
CA ARG A 19 -16.29 -5.07 15.02
C ARG A 19 -15.39 -4.18 15.86
N LEU A 20 -14.53 -4.77 16.69
CA LEU A 20 -13.51 -4.03 17.42
C LEU A 20 -12.62 -3.21 16.47
N PHE A 21 -12.36 -3.73 15.27
CA PHE A 21 -11.51 -3.05 14.28
C PHE A 21 -12.20 -1.83 13.63
N GLU A 22 -13.53 -1.69 13.74
CA GLU A 22 -14.25 -0.50 13.31
C GLU A 22 -13.93 0.72 14.17
N HIS A 23 -13.61 0.47 15.45
CA HIS A 23 -13.38 1.52 16.44
C HIS A 23 -11.89 1.90 16.60
N ILE A 24 -10.99 1.24 15.89
CA ILE A 24 -9.56 1.57 15.92
C ILE A 24 -9.26 2.60 14.82
N PRO A 25 -8.93 3.86 15.19
CA PRO A 25 -8.69 4.91 14.21
C PRO A 25 -7.56 4.55 13.24
N LYS A 26 -7.77 4.83 11.96
CA LYS A 26 -6.79 4.67 10.88
C LYS A 26 -6.34 3.23 10.60
N ILE A 27 -6.84 2.23 11.30
CA ILE A 27 -6.52 0.82 11.04
C ILE A 27 -7.46 0.27 9.98
N MET A 28 -6.90 -0.39 8.98
CA MET A 28 -7.62 -1.19 8.00
C MET A 28 -7.48 -2.67 8.38
N PHE A 29 -8.60 -3.38 8.37
CA PHE A 29 -8.66 -4.82 8.61
C PHE A 29 -9.27 -5.52 7.42
N PHE A 30 -8.72 -6.67 7.05
CA PHE A 30 -9.28 -7.55 6.02
C PHE A 30 -9.11 -9.02 6.39
N ALA A 31 -9.95 -9.87 5.78
CA ALA A 31 -9.74 -11.32 5.81
C ALA A 31 -10.04 -11.95 4.45
N LYS A 32 -9.27 -13.02 4.11
CA LYS A 32 -9.32 -13.75 2.86
C LYS A 32 -9.43 -15.25 3.09
N ASP A 33 -10.17 -15.93 2.22
CA ASP A 33 -10.26 -17.37 2.18
C ASP A 33 -8.95 -18.03 1.63
N ARG A 34 -8.89 -19.36 1.62
CA ARG A 34 -7.75 -20.11 1.06
C ARG A 34 -7.52 -19.85 -0.44
N LYS A 35 -8.54 -19.40 -1.16
CA LYS A 35 -8.44 -19.00 -2.58
C LYS A 35 -8.02 -17.54 -2.72
N ARG A 36 -7.67 -16.88 -1.61
CA ARG A 36 -7.25 -15.47 -1.51
C ARG A 36 -8.36 -14.50 -1.93
N ARG A 37 -9.63 -14.87 -1.76
CA ARG A 37 -10.77 -14.00 -1.98
C ARG A 37 -11.17 -13.38 -0.65
N LEU A 38 -11.43 -12.09 -0.70
CA LEU A 38 -11.90 -11.34 0.45
C LEU A 38 -13.29 -11.80 0.88
N PHE A 39 -13.49 -11.94 2.17
CA PHE A 39 -14.81 -12.21 2.73
C PHE A 39 -15.13 -11.27 3.92
N MET A 40 -14.17 -10.43 4.32
CA MET A 40 -14.34 -9.50 5.41
C MET A 40 -13.38 -8.31 5.26
N GLY A 41 -13.84 -7.12 5.65
CA GLY A 41 -13.05 -5.91 5.77
C GLY A 41 -13.80 -4.90 6.63
N ASN A 42 -13.07 -4.09 7.42
CA ASN A 42 -13.69 -3.00 8.16
C ASN A 42 -13.99 -1.81 7.24
N GLN A 43 -14.79 -0.86 7.71
CA GLN A 43 -15.21 0.31 6.95
C GLN A 43 -14.02 1.07 6.34
N ARG A 44 -12.92 1.21 7.06
CA ARG A 44 -11.71 1.87 6.55
C ARG A 44 -11.06 1.14 5.38
N PHE A 45 -11.05 -0.19 5.40
CA PHE A 45 -10.55 -0.99 4.29
C PHE A 45 -11.46 -0.88 3.06
N LEU A 46 -12.78 -0.91 3.26
CA LEU A 46 -13.76 -0.69 2.22
C LEU A 46 -13.56 0.66 1.52
N GLU A 47 -13.52 1.75 2.28
CA GLU A 47 -13.28 3.11 1.79
C GLU A 47 -11.97 3.21 1.00
N HIS A 48 -10.90 2.62 1.52
CA HIS A 48 -9.60 2.61 0.85
C HIS A 48 -9.65 1.86 -0.48
N CYS A 49 -10.35 0.72 -0.54
CA CYS A 49 -10.55 -0.05 -1.76
C CYS A 49 -11.66 0.50 -2.65
N GLY A 50 -12.49 1.43 -2.17
CA GLY A 50 -13.53 2.10 -2.91
C GLY A 50 -14.85 1.41 -2.95
N PHE A 51 -15.10 0.61 -1.98
CA PHE A 51 -16.38 -0.03 -1.76
C PHE A 51 -17.21 0.75 -0.73
N THR A 52 -18.51 0.64 -0.86
CA THR A 52 -19.48 1.24 0.07
C THR A 52 -20.03 0.23 1.06
N SER A 53 -19.95 -1.05 0.71
CA SER A 53 -20.45 -2.14 1.55
C SER A 53 -19.55 -3.38 1.50
N VAL A 54 -19.66 -4.23 2.51
CA VAL A 54 -18.96 -5.52 2.55
C VAL A 54 -19.41 -6.45 1.42
N ASP A 55 -20.66 -6.35 1.00
CA ASP A 55 -21.21 -7.19 -0.08
C ASP A 55 -20.49 -6.95 -1.41
N GLU A 56 -20.06 -5.73 -1.67
CA GLU A 56 -19.25 -5.40 -2.86
C GLU A 56 -17.85 -5.99 -2.79
N LEU A 57 -17.31 -6.18 -1.57
CA LEU A 57 -15.97 -6.70 -1.31
C LEU A 57 -15.92 -8.22 -1.39
N VAL A 58 -16.98 -8.89 -0.91
CA VAL A 58 -17.00 -10.36 -0.78
C VAL A 58 -16.78 -11.05 -2.12
N GLY A 59 -15.86 -12.00 -2.14
CA GLY A 59 -15.47 -12.75 -3.34
C GLY A 59 -14.42 -12.08 -4.21
N LYS A 60 -14.11 -10.80 -4.00
CA LYS A 60 -13.07 -10.07 -4.74
C LYS A 60 -11.68 -10.61 -4.44
N SER A 61 -10.82 -10.57 -5.44
CA SER A 61 -9.40 -10.86 -5.35
C SER A 61 -8.57 -9.59 -5.49
N ASP A 62 -7.31 -9.64 -5.07
CA ASP A 62 -6.42 -8.46 -5.10
C ASP A 62 -6.23 -7.88 -6.51
N ILE A 63 -6.27 -8.71 -7.57
CA ILE A 63 -6.09 -8.24 -8.95
C ILE A 63 -7.22 -7.33 -9.43
N GLU A 64 -8.37 -7.39 -8.79
CA GLU A 64 -9.52 -6.55 -9.12
C GLU A 64 -9.41 -5.16 -8.47
N MET A 65 -8.52 -5.01 -7.47
CA MET A 65 -8.43 -3.80 -6.64
C MET A 65 -7.07 -3.12 -6.72
N PHE A 66 -6.01 -3.89 -6.92
CA PHE A 66 -4.64 -3.38 -6.82
C PHE A 66 -3.84 -3.60 -8.11
N PRO A 67 -2.83 -2.76 -8.37
CA PRO A 67 -1.90 -2.96 -9.48
C PRO A 67 -1.23 -4.33 -9.42
N LYS A 68 -0.91 -4.87 -10.60
CA LYS A 68 -0.36 -6.23 -10.76
C LYS A 68 0.85 -6.51 -9.86
N TYR A 69 1.77 -5.56 -9.70
CA TYR A 69 2.94 -5.76 -8.85
C TYR A 69 2.60 -5.94 -7.36
N MET A 70 1.53 -5.28 -6.89
CA MET A 70 1.02 -5.44 -5.53
C MET A 70 0.33 -6.81 -5.39
N GLU A 71 -0.51 -7.16 -6.37
CA GLU A 71 -1.16 -8.48 -6.40
C GLU A 71 -0.12 -9.60 -6.37
N ASP A 72 0.92 -9.52 -7.19
CA ASP A 72 2.00 -10.51 -7.21
C ASP A 72 2.71 -10.63 -5.85
N LYS A 73 2.91 -9.50 -5.16
CA LYS A 73 3.49 -9.50 -3.82
C LYS A 73 2.52 -10.11 -2.81
N PHE A 74 1.27 -9.66 -2.79
CA PHE A 74 0.25 -10.17 -1.88
C PHE A 74 0.03 -11.67 -2.08
N ALA A 75 0.03 -12.13 -3.32
CA ALA A 75 -0.08 -13.55 -3.64
C ALA A 75 1.08 -14.39 -3.07
N ARG A 76 2.32 -13.89 -3.14
CA ARG A 76 3.48 -14.59 -2.54
C ARG A 76 3.38 -14.64 -1.02
N ASP A 77 3.03 -13.52 -0.40
CA ASP A 77 2.88 -13.41 1.05
C ASP A 77 1.78 -14.36 1.55
N ASP A 78 0.61 -14.30 0.93
CA ASP A 78 -0.55 -15.11 1.29
C ASP A 78 -0.27 -16.62 1.11
N LYS A 79 0.37 -17.01 -0.01
CA LYS A 79 0.81 -18.41 -0.23
C LYS A 79 1.81 -18.88 0.84
N THR A 80 2.71 -17.99 1.27
CA THR A 80 3.67 -18.28 2.33
C THR A 80 2.97 -18.58 3.66
N ILE A 81 2.00 -17.76 4.04
CA ILE A 81 1.21 -17.96 5.26
C ILE A 81 0.38 -19.25 5.18
N LEU A 82 -0.34 -19.46 4.06
CA LEU A 82 -1.18 -20.65 3.86
C LEU A 82 -0.38 -21.95 3.93
N ARG A 83 0.89 -21.93 3.51
CA ARG A 83 1.78 -23.09 3.52
C ARG A 83 2.47 -23.30 4.86
N SER A 84 2.95 -22.21 5.48
CA SER A 84 3.78 -22.28 6.69
C SER A 84 2.98 -22.26 7.99
N GLY A 85 1.76 -21.74 7.98
CA GLY A 85 0.99 -21.46 9.18
C GLY A 85 1.62 -20.39 10.09
N LYS A 86 2.60 -19.63 9.58
CA LYS A 86 3.29 -18.58 10.36
C LYS A 86 2.86 -17.20 9.91
N PRO A 87 2.73 -16.25 10.84
CA PRO A 87 2.40 -14.87 10.47
C PRO A 87 3.54 -14.20 9.69
N LEU A 88 3.19 -13.22 8.87
CA LEU A 88 4.12 -12.27 8.27
C LEU A 88 3.87 -10.90 8.89
N LEU A 89 4.89 -10.36 9.55
CA LEU A 89 4.80 -9.14 10.35
C LEU A 89 5.65 -8.02 9.74
N ASN A 90 5.22 -6.78 10.00
CA ASN A 90 5.95 -5.57 9.63
C ASN A 90 6.25 -5.48 8.13
N LEU A 91 5.33 -5.95 7.29
CA LEU A 91 5.42 -5.79 5.85
C LEU A 91 5.19 -4.33 5.49
N VAL A 92 6.24 -3.66 5.02
CA VAL A 92 6.12 -2.25 4.61
C VAL A 92 5.71 -2.18 3.15
N GLU A 93 4.60 -1.49 2.88
CA GLU A 93 3.91 -1.47 1.60
C GLU A 93 3.48 -0.06 1.23
N LEU A 94 3.68 0.33 -0.03
CA LEU A 94 3.21 1.60 -0.55
C LEU A 94 1.83 1.37 -1.19
N PHE A 95 0.79 1.94 -0.59
CA PHE A 95 -0.56 1.89 -1.13
C PHE A 95 -0.90 3.16 -1.89
N PRO A 96 -1.59 3.05 -3.03
CA PRO A 96 -2.16 4.21 -3.70
C PRO A 96 -3.22 4.86 -2.80
N SER A 97 -3.35 6.17 -2.89
CA SER A 97 -4.40 6.93 -2.22
C SER A 97 -5.31 7.56 -3.26
N ARG A 98 -6.61 7.74 -2.95
CA ARG A 98 -7.57 8.33 -3.89
C ARG A 98 -7.46 9.84 -4.00
N ASP A 99 -7.17 10.48 -2.88
CA ASP A 99 -7.23 11.94 -2.75
C ASP A 99 -5.88 12.58 -2.41
N ARG A 100 -4.84 11.76 -2.22
CA ARG A 100 -3.53 12.19 -1.73
C ARG A 100 -2.40 11.46 -2.46
N LEU A 101 -1.17 11.84 -2.14
CA LEU A 101 0.00 11.06 -2.55
C LEU A 101 -0.07 9.65 -1.97
N PRO A 102 0.48 8.65 -2.69
CA PRO A 102 0.62 7.29 -2.16
C PRO A 102 1.30 7.30 -0.79
N GLU A 103 0.76 6.51 0.11
CA GLU A 103 1.23 6.45 1.50
C GLU A 103 1.80 5.09 1.85
N TRP A 104 2.73 5.09 2.79
CA TRP A 104 3.31 3.86 3.31
C TRP A 104 2.50 3.34 4.48
N TYR A 105 2.32 2.02 4.45
CA TYR A 105 1.62 1.28 5.48
C TYR A 105 2.46 0.14 5.98
N ILE A 106 2.19 -0.29 7.21
CA ILE A 106 2.68 -1.55 7.76
C ILE A 106 1.53 -2.52 7.78
N THR A 107 1.74 -3.68 7.14
CA THR A 107 0.78 -4.77 7.12
C THR A 107 1.30 -5.92 7.98
N ASN A 108 0.46 -6.41 8.87
CA ASN A 108 0.68 -7.63 9.63
C ASN A 108 -0.38 -8.64 9.22
N LYS A 109 0.05 -9.79 8.72
CA LYS A 109 -0.83 -10.86 8.24
C LYS A 109 -0.71 -12.09 9.13
N TYR A 110 -1.85 -12.65 9.50
CA TYR A 110 -1.95 -13.82 10.37
C TYR A 110 -2.74 -14.95 9.71
N PRO A 111 -2.34 -16.22 9.92
CA PRO A 111 -3.18 -17.36 9.58
C PRO A 111 -4.37 -17.46 10.53
N ILE A 112 -5.52 -17.84 10.00
CA ILE A 112 -6.69 -18.26 10.77
C ILE A 112 -6.80 -19.78 10.65
N PHE A 113 -6.80 -20.47 11.77
CA PHE A 113 -6.88 -21.93 11.80
C PHE A 113 -8.33 -22.40 11.99
N ASN A 114 -8.67 -23.51 11.39
CA ASN A 114 -9.90 -24.23 11.69
C ASN A 114 -9.73 -25.14 12.93
N LYS A 115 -10.82 -25.77 13.37
CA LYS A 115 -10.81 -26.71 14.52
C LYS A 115 -9.88 -27.91 14.32
N ALA A 116 -9.54 -28.26 13.08
CA ALA A 116 -8.62 -29.36 12.77
C ALA A 116 -7.15 -28.89 12.75
N GLY A 117 -6.84 -27.65 13.14
CA GLY A 117 -5.47 -27.10 13.16
C GLY A 117 -4.90 -26.74 11.78
N SER A 118 -5.71 -26.79 10.72
CA SER A 118 -5.27 -26.40 9.39
C SER A 118 -5.57 -24.93 9.13
N VAL A 119 -4.69 -24.26 8.36
CA VAL A 119 -4.92 -22.86 7.98
C VAL A 119 -6.15 -22.78 7.08
N ALA A 120 -7.20 -22.11 7.54
CA ALA A 120 -8.47 -21.96 6.85
C ALA A 120 -8.58 -20.64 6.09
N ALA A 121 -7.95 -19.59 6.61
CA ALA A 121 -8.03 -18.24 6.07
C ALA A 121 -6.80 -17.42 6.47
N ILE A 122 -6.74 -16.18 5.99
CA ILE A 122 -5.73 -15.19 6.35
C ILE A 122 -6.47 -13.92 6.77
N CYS A 123 -6.03 -13.28 7.85
CA CYS A 123 -6.45 -11.92 8.15
C CYS A 123 -5.25 -10.98 8.20
N GLY A 124 -5.50 -9.70 8.03
CA GLY A 124 -4.45 -8.69 8.07
C GLY A 124 -4.92 -7.38 8.70
N LEU A 125 -3.96 -6.73 9.37
CA LEU A 125 -4.08 -5.37 9.84
C LEU A 125 -3.11 -4.50 9.05
N ILE A 126 -3.62 -3.40 8.52
CA ILE A 126 -2.85 -2.41 7.76
C ILE A 126 -2.96 -1.09 8.51
N GLN A 127 -1.84 -0.52 8.88
CA GLN A 127 -1.77 0.76 9.59
C GLN A 127 -0.83 1.72 8.88
N PRO A 128 -1.13 3.04 8.89
CA PRO A 128 -0.23 4.03 8.33
C PRO A 128 1.15 3.91 8.96
N TYR A 129 2.19 3.96 8.13
CA TYR A 129 3.57 3.83 8.57
C TYR A 129 3.94 4.89 9.63
N GLN A 130 3.45 6.12 9.48
CA GLN A 130 3.69 7.23 10.40
C GLN A 130 3.19 6.97 11.82
N LEU A 131 2.11 6.19 11.99
CA LEU A 131 1.59 5.83 13.32
C LEU A 131 2.47 4.84 14.07
N SER A 132 3.39 4.18 13.38
CA SER A 132 4.25 3.15 13.97
C SER A 132 5.60 3.69 14.46
N PHE A 133 5.92 4.93 14.11
CA PHE A 133 7.21 5.57 14.39
C PHE A 133 6.99 7.07 14.63
N ASP A 134 6.39 7.42 15.77
CA ASP A 134 6.12 8.81 16.18
C ASP A 134 7.38 9.53 16.72
N ASP A 135 8.53 9.35 16.08
CA ASP A 135 9.72 10.12 16.37
C ASP A 135 9.89 11.21 15.29
N PRO A 136 9.55 12.49 15.60
CA PRO A 136 9.74 13.60 14.67
C PRO A 136 11.20 13.82 14.26
N ASP A 137 12.12 13.34 15.06
CA ASP A 137 13.57 13.45 14.83
C ASP A 137 14.16 12.26 14.07
N ASP A 138 13.35 11.27 13.72
CA ASP A 138 13.82 10.12 12.95
C ASP A 138 14.37 10.55 11.58
N PRO A 139 15.64 10.27 11.30
CA PRO A 139 16.30 10.71 10.07
C PRO A 139 15.61 10.18 8.79
N ILE A 140 14.99 8.99 8.88
CA ILE A 140 14.34 8.38 7.71
C ILE A 140 13.00 9.03 7.44
N SER A 141 12.27 9.47 8.47
CA SER A 141 11.04 10.26 8.30
C SER A 141 11.33 11.57 7.58
N LYS A 142 12.38 12.30 7.99
CA LYS A 142 12.85 13.52 7.31
C LYS A 142 13.17 13.28 5.82
N VAL A 143 13.82 12.17 5.50
CA VAL A 143 14.09 11.79 4.09
C VAL A 143 12.81 11.52 3.31
N VAL A 144 11.87 10.80 3.90
CA VAL A 144 10.58 10.49 3.26
C VAL A 144 9.80 11.76 2.95
N ASP A 145 9.76 12.71 3.90
CA ASP A 145 9.08 13.99 3.71
C ASP A 145 9.74 14.84 2.63
N LEU A 146 11.08 14.87 2.59
CA LEU A 146 11.82 15.52 1.51
C LEU A 146 11.51 14.89 0.15
N ILE A 147 11.48 13.56 0.06
CA ILE A 147 11.12 12.86 -1.18
C ILE A 147 9.68 13.20 -1.60
N LYS A 148 8.72 13.19 -0.68
CA LYS A 148 7.32 13.54 -0.96
C LYS A 148 7.16 14.97 -1.45
N GLY A 149 7.91 15.90 -0.88
CA GLY A 149 7.88 17.31 -1.27
C GLY A 149 8.66 17.65 -2.55
N SER A 150 9.40 16.68 -3.11
CA SER A 150 10.34 16.94 -4.22
C SER A 150 10.35 15.84 -5.28
N PHE A 151 9.37 14.95 -5.29
CA PHE A 151 9.36 13.78 -6.20
C PHE A 151 9.37 14.15 -7.68
N ASP A 152 8.87 15.32 -8.03
CA ASP A 152 8.73 15.86 -9.39
C ASP A 152 10.05 16.40 -9.99
N ARG A 153 11.08 16.56 -9.15
CA ARG A 153 12.40 17.05 -9.58
C ARG A 153 13.50 15.99 -9.38
N THR A 154 14.69 16.31 -9.85
CA THR A 154 15.85 15.43 -9.64
C THR A 154 16.19 15.36 -8.16
N ILE A 155 16.15 14.15 -7.61
CA ILE A 155 16.55 13.85 -6.24
C ILE A 155 17.80 12.97 -6.31
N ASN A 156 18.86 13.35 -5.61
CA ASN A 156 20.08 12.56 -5.51
C ASN A 156 20.30 12.02 -4.09
N ILE A 157 20.97 10.89 -3.98
CA ILE A 157 21.20 10.22 -2.68
C ILE A 157 22.09 11.03 -1.74
N PRO A 158 23.15 11.74 -2.24
CA PRO A 158 23.93 12.64 -1.38
C PRO A 158 23.07 13.71 -0.70
N GLU A 159 22.16 14.38 -1.42
CA GLU A 159 21.25 15.38 -0.87
C GLU A 159 20.36 14.79 0.23
N LEU A 160 19.77 13.63 0.00
CA LEU A 160 18.94 12.94 0.99
C LEU A 160 19.74 12.58 2.26
N SER A 161 20.98 12.08 2.08
CA SER A 161 21.81 11.71 3.21
C SER A 161 22.25 12.90 4.02
N GLN A 162 22.62 14.01 3.39
CA GLN A 162 22.97 15.26 4.04
C GLN A 162 21.79 15.83 4.83
N HIS A 163 20.59 15.85 4.24
CA HIS A 163 19.36 16.33 4.89
C HIS A 163 19.06 15.54 6.17
N ALA A 164 19.35 14.26 6.19
CA ALA A 164 19.13 13.37 7.34
C ALA A 164 20.29 13.34 8.34
N GLY A 165 21.41 14.04 8.08
CA GLY A 165 22.61 13.95 8.91
C GLY A 165 23.27 12.57 8.88
N LEU A 166 23.13 11.84 7.76
CA LEU A 166 23.62 10.48 7.59
C LEU A 166 24.66 10.40 6.47
N SER A 167 25.58 9.42 6.54
CA SER A 167 26.33 9.01 5.36
C SER A 167 25.40 8.26 4.38
N GLN A 168 25.74 8.25 3.09
CA GLN A 168 24.95 7.53 2.06
C GLN A 168 24.79 6.04 2.42
N ARG A 169 25.84 5.39 2.93
CA ARG A 169 25.80 3.99 3.35
C ARG A 169 24.85 3.76 4.54
N GLN A 170 24.82 4.68 5.50
CA GLN A 170 23.88 4.62 6.62
C GLN A 170 22.45 4.80 6.12
N LEU A 171 22.20 5.80 5.26
CA LEU A 171 20.90 6.02 4.65
C LEU A 171 20.40 4.77 3.93
N GLU A 172 21.19 4.20 3.03
CA GLU A 172 20.80 2.99 2.27
C GLU A 172 20.50 1.81 3.19
N ARG A 173 21.33 1.58 4.20
CA ARG A 173 21.14 0.49 5.19
C ARG A 173 19.86 0.68 6.00
N LEU A 174 19.63 1.89 6.51
CA LEU A 174 18.44 2.20 7.33
C LEU A 174 17.19 2.15 6.48
N PHE A 175 17.23 2.70 5.26
CA PHE A 175 16.12 2.68 4.33
C PHE A 175 15.74 1.25 3.93
N LYS A 176 16.75 0.41 3.61
CA LYS A 176 16.53 -1.00 3.28
C LYS A 176 16.00 -1.80 4.49
N LYS A 177 16.51 -1.51 5.69
CA LYS A 177 16.00 -2.12 6.93
C LYS A 177 14.52 -1.77 7.14
N ARG A 178 14.12 -0.52 6.85
CA ARG A 178 12.79 0.00 7.13
C ARG A 178 11.77 -0.35 6.03
N PHE A 179 12.13 -0.16 4.77
CA PHE A 179 11.24 -0.33 3.62
C PHE A 179 11.51 -1.58 2.79
N SER A 180 12.54 -2.35 3.11
CA SER A 180 13.02 -3.51 2.32
C SER A 180 13.41 -3.16 0.87
N ILE A 181 13.55 -1.87 0.54
CA ILE A 181 13.95 -1.34 -0.77
C ILE A 181 14.96 -0.21 -0.58
N SER A 182 15.66 0.14 -1.66
CA SER A 182 16.57 1.30 -1.65
C SER A 182 15.81 2.63 -1.75
N PRO A 183 16.41 3.78 -1.35
CA PRO A 183 15.82 5.09 -1.54
C PRO A 183 15.45 5.38 -3.01
N ARG A 184 16.28 4.95 -3.97
CA ARG A 184 16.01 5.10 -5.42
C ARG A 184 14.77 4.33 -5.84
N GLU A 185 14.62 3.09 -5.39
CA GLU A 185 13.45 2.27 -5.69
C GLU A 185 12.18 2.87 -5.06
N TYR A 186 12.30 3.47 -3.87
CA TYR A 186 11.23 4.18 -3.20
C TYR A 186 10.74 5.36 -4.05
N ILE A 187 11.65 6.23 -4.51
CA ILE A 187 11.33 7.38 -5.36
C ILE A 187 10.65 6.90 -6.65
N LEU A 188 11.17 5.86 -7.30
CA LEU A 188 10.59 5.33 -8.53
C LEU A 188 9.16 4.81 -8.33
N ARG A 189 8.91 4.07 -7.25
CA ARG A 189 7.56 3.57 -6.95
C ARG A 189 6.58 4.70 -6.69
N LEU A 190 6.98 5.69 -5.90
CA LEU A 190 6.17 6.87 -5.63
C LEU A 190 5.79 7.59 -6.93
N ARG A 191 6.78 7.87 -7.79
CA ARG A 191 6.56 8.51 -9.09
C ARG A 191 5.61 7.73 -9.99
N VAL A 192 5.78 6.41 -10.07
CA VAL A 192 4.92 5.54 -10.90
C VAL A 192 3.48 5.55 -10.40
N LEU A 193 3.24 5.51 -9.08
CA LEU A 193 1.89 5.55 -8.53
C LEU A 193 1.23 6.90 -8.76
N ILE A 194 1.94 8.01 -8.57
CA ILE A 194 1.42 9.35 -8.89
C ILE A 194 1.10 9.45 -10.39
N ALA A 195 1.96 8.91 -11.24
CA ALA A 195 1.70 8.90 -12.67
C ALA A 195 0.48 8.05 -13.04
N ALA A 196 0.26 6.93 -12.36
CA ALA A 196 -0.93 6.10 -12.55
C ALA A 196 -2.21 6.88 -12.22
N ASP A 197 -2.23 7.62 -11.11
CA ASP A 197 -3.35 8.48 -10.75
C ASP A 197 -3.58 9.58 -11.79
N LYS A 198 -2.50 10.27 -12.24
CA LYS A 198 -2.62 11.29 -13.29
C LYS A 198 -3.12 10.69 -14.62
N LEU A 199 -2.65 9.51 -15.00
CA LEU A 199 -3.14 8.80 -16.19
C LEU A 199 -4.63 8.49 -16.10
N LYS A 200 -5.10 8.22 -14.91
CA LYS A 200 -6.49 7.87 -14.62
C LYS A 200 -7.42 9.08 -14.59
N TYR A 201 -7.01 10.13 -13.92
CA TYR A 201 -7.91 11.24 -13.59
C TYR A 201 -7.68 12.50 -14.44
N THR A 202 -6.74 12.47 -15.40
CA THR A 202 -6.47 13.61 -16.28
C THR A 202 -6.38 13.18 -17.74
N ASN A 203 -6.64 14.15 -18.63
CA ASN A 203 -6.45 13.98 -20.08
C ASN A 203 -5.07 14.43 -20.57
N LYS A 204 -4.12 14.71 -19.66
CA LYS A 204 -2.77 15.11 -20.01
C LYS A 204 -2.08 14.08 -20.89
N ILE A 205 -1.24 14.52 -21.79
CA ILE A 205 -0.45 13.59 -22.63
C ILE A 205 0.55 12.83 -21.76
N ILE A 206 0.87 11.60 -22.19
CA ILE A 206 1.70 10.69 -21.37
C ILE A 206 3.09 11.26 -21.11
N THR A 207 3.66 11.98 -22.08
CA THR A 207 4.98 12.63 -21.95
C THR A 207 4.95 13.75 -20.89
N GLU A 208 3.90 14.54 -20.85
CA GLU A 208 3.70 15.58 -19.86
C GLU A 208 3.60 14.97 -18.44
N ILE A 209 2.81 13.91 -18.28
CA ILE A 209 2.70 13.19 -17.01
C ILE A 209 4.05 12.64 -16.57
N ALA A 210 4.85 12.09 -17.50
CA ALA A 210 6.17 11.59 -17.20
C ALA A 210 7.08 12.69 -16.61
N LEU A 211 7.12 13.85 -17.26
CA LEU A 211 7.92 14.99 -16.81
C LEU A 211 7.44 15.51 -15.45
N GLU A 212 6.13 15.70 -15.26
CA GLU A 212 5.54 16.15 -14.00
C GLU A 212 5.77 15.17 -12.83
N CYS A 213 6.03 13.90 -13.14
CA CYS A 213 6.38 12.89 -12.14
C CYS A 213 7.90 12.72 -11.97
N GLY A 214 8.71 13.64 -12.51
CA GLY A 214 10.15 13.67 -12.34
C GLY A 214 10.93 12.61 -13.15
N PHE A 215 10.34 12.07 -14.23
CA PHE A 215 11.07 11.25 -15.18
C PHE A 215 11.77 12.12 -16.21
N TYR A 216 13.02 11.79 -16.53
CA TYR A 216 13.81 12.54 -17.49
C TYR A 216 13.26 12.42 -18.93
N ASP A 217 12.77 11.23 -19.30
CA ASP A 217 12.28 10.94 -20.64
C ASP A 217 11.13 9.92 -20.62
N HIS A 218 10.38 9.90 -21.73
CA HIS A 218 9.24 9.01 -21.95
C HIS A 218 9.62 7.52 -21.94
N SER A 219 10.81 7.18 -22.45
CA SER A 219 11.23 5.78 -22.55
C SER A 219 11.55 5.20 -21.18
N SER A 220 12.26 5.96 -20.34
CA SER A 220 12.53 5.61 -18.94
C SER A 220 11.22 5.46 -18.17
N PHE A 221 10.31 6.44 -18.29
CA PHE A 221 8.99 6.37 -17.70
C PHE A 221 8.25 5.10 -18.11
N THR A 222 8.10 4.86 -19.41
CA THR A 222 7.35 3.72 -19.95
C THR A 222 7.90 2.39 -19.44
N ARG A 223 9.23 2.24 -19.40
CA ARG A 223 9.91 1.04 -18.88
C ARG A 223 9.63 0.84 -17.40
N GLN A 224 9.77 1.88 -16.57
CA GLN A 224 9.53 1.80 -15.13
C GLN A 224 8.03 1.59 -14.83
N PHE A 225 7.17 2.29 -15.54
CA PHE A 225 5.73 2.11 -15.39
C PHE A 225 5.30 0.67 -15.71
N LYS A 226 5.76 0.10 -16.84
CA LYS A 226 5.49 -1.30 -17.20
C LYS A 226 6.03 -2.27 -16.15
N ARG A 227 7.25 -2.01 -15.62
CA ARG A 227 7.86 -2.84 -14.57
C ARG A 227 7.01 -2.90 -13.31
N HIS A 228 6.48 -1.76 -12.88
CA HIS A 228 5.76 -1.64 -11.61
C HIS A 228 4.25 -1.90 -11.75
N MET A 229 3.62 -1.50 -12.84
CA MET A 229 2.19 -1.62 -13.06
C MET A 229 1.79 -2.86 -13.87
N GLY A 230 2.76 -3.58 -14.43
CA GLY A 230 2.53 -4.76 -15.27
C GLY A 230 2.01 -4.47 -16.66
N THR A 231 1.73 -3.21 -17.00
CA THR A 231 1.17 -2.79 -18.29
C THR A 231 1.77 -1.47 -18.77
N LEU A 232 1.61 -1.15 -20.07
CA LEU A 232 2.06 0.11 -20.63
C LEU A 232 1.15 1.28 -20.21
N PRO A 233 1.68 2.52 -20.07
CA PRO A 233 0.90 3.70 -19.65
C PRO A 233 -0.37 3.93 -20.50
N LEU A 234 -0.25 3.83 -21.81
CA LEU A 234 -1.40 4.02 -22.72
C LEU A 234 -2.45 2.91 -22.54
N LYS A 235 -2.01 1.66 -22.38
CA LYS A 235 -2.91 0.54 -22.13
C LYS A 235 -3.59 0.68 -20.77
N PHE A 236 -2.84 1.11 -19.75
CA PHE A 236 -3.37 1.41 -18.42
C PHE A 236 -4.48 2.46 -18.49
N ARG A 237 -4.26 3.60 -19.14
CA ARG A 237 -5.27 4.64 -19.35
C ARG A 237 -6.53 4.12 -20.03
N LYS A 238 -6.39 3.25 -21.05
CA LYS A 238 -7.53 2.69 -21.81
C LYS A 238 -8.29 1.58 -21.08
N SER A 239 -7.65 0.86 -20.15
CA SER A 239 -8.26 -0.28 -19.43
C SER A 239 -9.09 0.12 -18.22
N GLU A 240 -9.17 1.39 -17.91
CA GLU A 240 -9.72 1.92 -16.67
C GLU A 240 -11.24 1.82 -16.48
N GLY A 241 -11.98 1.36 -17.46
CA GLY A 241 -13.37 0.98 -17.22
C GLY A 241 -13.58 -0.34 -16.49
N ARG A 242 -12.49 -1.04 -16.10
CA ARG A 242 -12.57 -2.42 -15.57
C ARG A 242 -11.86 -2.65 -14.22
N LEU A 243 -11.13 -1.70 -13.68
CA LEU A 243 -10.63 -1.80 -12.30
C LEU A 243 -11.74 -1.28 -11.36
N VAL A 244 -12.66 -2.17 -11.04
CA VAL A 244 -13.64 -1.98 -9.97
C VAL A 244 -12.85 -1.92 -8.67
N GLY A 245 -12.84 -0.76 -8.02
CA GLY A 245 -12.10 -0.56 -6.77
C GLY A 245 -11.52 0.84 -6.61
N TYR A 246 -11.33 1.57 -7.69
CA TYR A 246 -11.09 3.01 -7.66
C TYR A 246 -12.35 3.72 -8.18
N GLY A 247 -13.42 3.70 -7.38
CA GLY A 247 -14.69 4.35 -7.71
C GLY A 247 -14.50 5.84 -7.98
N VAL A 248 -15.06 6.29 -9.08
CA VAL A 248 -15.11 7.69 -9.49
C VAL A 248 -16.00 8.44 -8.51
N ILE A 249 -15.42 9.24 -7.62
CA ILE A 249 -16.09 10.45 -7.15
C ILE A 249 -15.46 11.59 -7.94
N GLN A 250 -16.23 12.10 -8.89
CA GLN A 250 -15.92 13.29 -9.67
C GLN A 250 -15.94 14.49 -8.71
N VAL A 251 -14.79 14.88 -8.20
CA VAL A 251 -14.61 16.19 -7.57
C VAL A 251 -13.41 16.83 -8.25
N GLY A 252 -13.72 17.85 -9.06
CA GLY A 252 -12.68 18.69 -9.65
C GLY A 252 -11.81 19.28 -8.54
N ARG A 253 -10.52 18.96 -8.59
CA ARG A 253 -9.52 19.67 -7.79
C ARG A 253 -8.22 19.78 -8.57
N THR A 254 -7.86 21.00 -8.83
CA THR A 254 -6.51 21.48 -9.06
C THR A 254 -5.62 21.02 -7.89
N TYR A 255 -4.50 20.40 -8.17
CA TYR A 255 -3.47 20.15 -7.16
C TYR A 255 -2.85 21.50 -6.78
N GLY A 256 -3.40 22.15 -5.77
CA GLY A 256 -2.82 23.30 -5.11
C GLY A 256 -2.01 22.79 -3.92
N ILE A 257 -0.73 23.11 -3.90
CA ILE A 257 0.14 22.95 -2.72
C ILE A 257 -0.41 23.89 -1.66
N ALA A 258 -1.12 23.37 -0.66
CA ALA A 258 -1.40 24.11 0.55
C ALA A 258 -0.12 24.10 1.41
N VAL A 259 0.64 25.17 1.31
CA VAL A 259 1.67 25.48 2.30
C VAL A 259 0.91 25.95 3.55
N PHE A 260 0.93 25.16 4.59
CA PHE A 260 0.50 25.62 5.91
C PHE A 260 1.65 26.41 6.52
N GLN A 261 1.39 27.68 6.78
CA GLN A 261 2.16 28.54 7.68
C GLN A 261 1.94 28.11 9.13
#